data_614e95e5f62067c6da1025a91f409a24
#
_entry.id   614e95e5f62067c6da1025a91f409a24
#
_cell.length_a   1.000
_cell.length_b   1.000
_cell.length_c   1.000
_cell.angle_alpha   90.00
_cell.angle_beta   90.00
_cell.angle_gamma   90.00
#
_symmetry.space_group_name_H-M   'P 1'
#
loop_
_entity.id
_entity.type
_entity.pdbx_description
1 polymer ?
#
loop_
_entity_poly.entity_id
_entity_poly.type
_entity_poly.pdbx_seq_one_letter_code
_entity_poly.pdbx_strand_id
1 'polypeptide(L)'
;MKKSYRIKSYGILKIALRCTLVIYAGAACLSLSSCGTAKEDSKRDQSIYTGKTQEADVFIDIPDLRQYGGYTCGATCVQMLMNWIDPYSSDLNLATYEEELGTNEETGTPAENIVEYFEENEVKISAKEKRTIDDLISALDRGHPVLMCIQAWPSSEEGDRYNTTDPGDADTYLTEGHWVICVGYHDQKNGYVFYFNDPACVGHCMMNEKDLEDRWIDMDAGGKIYDHYGIEISEDVEVYDPDGVFYLE
;
A
#
# COMPACT_ATOMS: atom_id res chain seq x y z
N MET A 1 -0.33 -29.82 26.46
CA MET A 1 -1.65 -29.42 25.94
C MET A 1 -1.55 -29.47 24.43
N LYS A 2 -2.26 -30.39 23.76
CA LYS A 2 -2.18 -30.52 22.31
C LYS A 2 -3.01 -29.41 21.69
N LYS A 3 -2.39 -28.43 21.02
CA LYS A 3 -3.10 -27.49 20.13
C LYS A 3 -3.41 -28.23 18.84
N SER A 4 -4.69 -28.46 18.59
CA SER A 4 -5.18 -29.03 17.34
C SER A 4 -5.23 -27.91 16.30
N TYR A 5 -4.37 -27.97 15.31
CA TYR A 5 -4.44 -27.08 14.15
C TYR A 5 -5.63 -27.50 13.29
N ARG A 6 -6.63 -26.66 13.24
CA ARG A 6 -7.79 -26.83 12.39
C ARG A 6 -7.50 -26.15 11.06
N ILE A 7 -7.11 -26.94 10.07
CA ILE A 7 -7.05 -26.46 8.67
C ILE A 7 -8.49 -26.04 8.30
N LYS A 8 -8.73 -24.74 8.20
CA LYS A 8 -9.97 -24.19 7.64
C LYS A 8 -9.93 -24.40 6.13
N SER A 9 -10.75 -25.29 5.61
CA SER A 9 -10.98 -25.39 4.18
C SER A 9 -11.79 -24.16 3.74
N TYR A 10 -11.18 -23.28 2.97
CA TYR A 10 -11.88 -22.18 2.33
C TYR A 10 -12.92 -22.72 1.36
N GLY A 11 -14.16 -22.33 1.58
CA GLY A 11 -15.30 -22.80 0.83
C GLY A 11 -15.21 -22.38 -0.63
N ILE A 12 -15.26 -23.37 -1.52
CA ILE A 12 -15.41 -23.16 -2.96
C ILE A 12 -16.76 -22.46 -3.18
N LEU A 13 -16.72 -21.17 -3.40
CA LEU A 13 -17.91 -20.39 -3.74
C LEU A 13 -18.33 -20.70 -5.18
N LYS A 14 -19.59 -21.06 -5.34
CA LYS A 14 -20.21 -21.45 -6.58
C LYS A 14 -20.27 -20.27 -7.57
N ILE A 15 -19.40 -20.29 -8.57
CA ILE A 15 -19.51 -19.39 -9.73
C ILE A 15 -20.72 -19.85 -10.56
N ALA A 16 -21.79 -19.07 -10.53
CA ALA A 16 -22.92 -19.22 -11.43
C ALA A 16 -22.61 -18.55 -12.78
N LEU A 17 -22.24 -19.37 -13.74
CA LEU A 17 -22.00 -19.00 -15.12
C LEU A 17 -23.28 -18.40 -15.75
N ARG A 18 -23.30 -17.11 -16.05
CA ARG A 18 -24.26 -16.51 -16.98
C ARG A 18 -23.52 -16.01 -18.20
N CYS A 19 -23.44 -16.88 -19.21
CA CYS A 19 -23.08 -16.50 -20.55
C CYS A 19 -24.19 -15.63 -21.15
N THR A 20 -23.91 -14.36 -21.41
CA THR A 20 -24.72 -13.57 -22.35
C THR A 20 -23.81 -13.13 -23.49
N LEU A 21 -23.99 -13.79 -24.62
CA LEU A 21 -23.33 -13.52 -25.90
C LEU A 21 -23.91 -12.24 -26.48
N VAL A 22 -23.14 -11.16 -26.60
CA VAL A 22 -23.48 -10.02 -27.43
C VAL A 22 -22.42 -9.85 -28.51
N ILE A 23 -22.81 -10.21 -29.72
CA ILE A 23 -22.04 -9.95 -30.95
C ILE A 23 -22.32 -8.51 -31.35
N TYR A 24 -21.31 -7.65 -31.38
CA TYR A 24 -21.36 -6.40 -32.15
C TYR A 24 -20.19 -6.36 -33.12
N ALA A 25 -20.58 -6.40 -34.40
CA ALA A 25 -19.69 -6.11 -35.50
C ALA A 25 -19.68 -4.60 -35.77
N GLY A 26 -18.53 -4.05 -36.03
CA GLY A 26 -18.49 -2.85 -36.83
C GLY A 26 -17.41 -1.82 -36.51
N ALA A 27 -16.62 -1.62 -37.53
CA ALA A 27 -15.88 -0.42 -37.91
C ALA A 27 -14.51 -0.17 -37.29
N ALA A 28 -13.51 -0.54 -38.05
CA ALA A 28 -12.14 -0.05 -37.93
C ALA A 28 -12.07 1.46 -38.16
N CYS A 29 -11.72 2.23 -37.16
CA CYS A 29 -11.14 3.55 -37.33
C CYS A 29 -9.66 3.48 -36.93
N LEU A 30 -8.80 3.49 -37.92
CA LEU A 30 -7.38 3.74 -37.79
C LEU A 30 -7.18 5.20 -37.38
N SER A 31 -7.10 5.47 -36.10
CA SER A 31 -6.52 6.70 -35.58
C SER A 31 -5.06 6.40 -35.21
N LEU A 32 -4.17 6.91 -36.04
CA LEU A 32 -2.74 7.04 -35.73
C LEU A 32 -2.60 7.98 -34.52
N SER A 33 -2.66 7.43 -33.34
CA SER A 33 -2.26 8.16 -32.15
C SER A 33 -0.75 8.23 -32.13
N SER A 34 -0.28 9.45 -32.27
CA SER A 34 1.07 9.91 -32.02
C SER A 34 1.65 9.19 -30.80
N CYS A 35 2.72 8.45 -31.04
CA CYS A 35 3.61 7.99 -29.99
C CYS A 35 4.18 9.25 -29.30
N GLY A 36 3.53 9.67 -28.22
CA GLY A 36 4.10 10.64 -27.31
C GLY A 36 5.41 10.04 -26.80
N THR A 37 6.51 10.67 -27.15
CA THR A 37 7.81 10.38 -26.56
C THR A 37 7.62 10.38 -25.04
N ALA A 38 7.87 9.23 -24.41
CA ALA A 38 8.02 9.14 -22.97
C ALA A 38 8.96 10.31 -22.57
N LYS A 39 8.44 11.25 -21.78
CA LYS A 39 9.29 12.24 -21.15
C LYS A 39 10.33 11.42 -20.41
N GLU A 40 11.60 11.65 -20.71
CA GLU A 40 12.71 11.13 -19.91
C GLU A 40 12.34 11.38 -18.45
N ASP A 41 12.18 10.29 -17.69
CA ASP A 41 12.08 10.37 -16.24
C ASP A 41 13.21 11.27 -15.79
N SER A 42 12.87 12.45 -15.28
CA SER A 42 13.82 13.32 -14.65
C SER A 42 14.51 12.44 -13.63
N LYS A 43 15.81 12.20 -13.81
CA LYS A 43 16.61 11.40 -12.89
C LYS A 43 16.33 11.93 -11.52
N ARG A 44 15.43 11.24 -10.76
CA ARG A 44 15.28 11.51 -9.34
C ARG A 44 16.68 11.50 -8.79
N ASP A 45 17.05 12.56 -8.09
CA ASP A 45 18.33 12.60 -7.41
C ASP A 45 18.31 11.53 -6.31
N GLN A 46 18.64 10.30 -6.70
CA GLN A 46 18.78 9.16 -5.80
C GLN A 46 19.99 9.33 -4.87
N SER A 47 20.74 10.42 -5.01
CA SER A 47 21.96 10.67 -4.24
C SER A 47 21.68 11.11 -2.80
N ILE A 48 20.44 11.42 -2.44
CA ILE A 48 20.15 12.10 -1.17
C ILE A 48 20.01 11.11 0.00
N TYR A 49 19.78 9.80 -0.25
CA TYR A 49 19.64 8.88 0.86
C TYR A 49 20.13 7.47 0.53
N THR A 50 21.20 7.08 1.16
CA THR A 50 21.70 5.70 1.20
C THR A 50 21.49 5.08 2.59
N GLY A 51 20.37 5.40 3.26
CA GLY A 51 19.99 4.75 4.51
C GLY A 51 19.85 3.25 4.28
N LYS A 52 20.36 2.45 5.19
CA LYS A 52 20.16 1.02 5.17
C LYS A 52 19.15 0.67 6.24
N THR A 53 18.23 -0.23 5.94
CA THR A 53 17.31 -0.81 6.94
C THR A 53 18.04 -1.38 8.17
N GLN A 54 19.33 -1.65 8.06
CA GLN A 54 20.21 -2.04 9.16
C GLN A 54 20.39 -0.97 10.26
N GLU A 55 20.00 0.27 9.99
CA GLU A 55 20.01 1.37 10.99
C GLU A 55 18.65 1.55 11.67
N ALA A 56 17.63 0.81 11.26
CA ALA A 56 16.29 0.88 11.86
C ALA A 56 16.32 0.39 13.33
N ASP A 57 15.62 1.11 14.21
CA ASP A 57 15.37 0.66 15.57
C ASP A 57 14.24 -0.37 15.60
N VAL A 58 13.26 -0.20 14.71
CA VAL A 58 12.20 -1.18 14.45
C VAL A 58 12.08 -1.37 12.93
N PHE A 59 12.02 -2.62 12.50
CA PHE A 59 11.77 -2.98 11.11
C PHE A 59 10.99 -4.29 11.03
N ILE A 60 9.82 -4.25 10.40
CA ILE A 60 8.96 -5.41 10.18
C ILE A 60 9.22 -5.91 8.75
N ASP A 61 9.75 -7.12 8.65
CA ASP A 61 10.13 -7.74 7.37
C ASP A 61 8.88 -8.28 6.66
N ILE A 62 8.31 -7.45 5.78
CA ILE A 62 7.16 -7.78 4.94
C ILE A 62 7.67 -8.01 3.51
N PRO A 63 7.22 -9.05 2.80
CA PRO A 63 7.58 -9.26 1.40
C PRO A 63 7.32 -8.00 0.56
N ASP A 64 8.36 -7.49 -0.10
CA ASP A 64 8.27 -6.28 -0.91
C ASP A 64 7.89 -6.65 -2.35
N LEU A 65 6.75 -6.17 -2.81
CA LEU A 65 6.23 -6.42 -4.15
C LEU A 65 6.09 -5.12 -4.93
N ARG A 66 6.30 -5.22 -6.24
CA ARG A 66 6.17 -4.06 -7.13
C ARG A 66 4.83 -4.05 -7.86
N GLN A 67 4.16 -2.89 -7.84
CA GLN A 67 2.96 -2.67 -8.63
C GLN A 67 3.25 -2.66 -10.14
N TYR A 68 2.25 -2.98 -10.92
CA TYR A 68 2.23 -2.68 -12.35
C TYR A 68 1.11 -1.66 -12.64
N GLY A 69 1.37 -0.73 -13.53
CA GLY A 69 0.44 0.38 -13.79
C GLY A 69 0.45 1.44 -12.68
N GLY A 70 -0.30 2.51 -12.88
CA GLY A 70 -0.31 3.69 -12.02
C GLY A 70 -1.35 3.66 -10.89
N TYR A 71 -2.21 2.63 -10.83
CA TYR A 71 -3.39 2.60 -9.96
C TYR A 71 -3.47 1.39 -9.02
N THR A 72 -2.52 0.44 -9.11
CA THR A 72 -2.59 -0.83 -8.38
C THR A 72 -1.84 -0.83 -7.04
N CYS A 73 -1.42 0.35 -6.55
CA CYS A 73 -0.65 0.47 -5.32
C CYS A 73 -1.36 -0.13 -4.10
N GLY A 74 -2.65 0.15 -3.91
CA GLY A 74 -3.41 -0.38 -2.78
C GLY A 74 -3.57 -1.90 -2.84
N ALA A 75 -3.94 -2.45 -4.01
CA ALA A 75 -4.05 -3.90 -4.19
C ALA A 75 -2.70 -4.61 -3.98
N THR A 76 -1.59 -4.00 -4.43
CA THR A 76 -0.23 -4.54 -4.19
C THR A 76 0.14 -4.50 -2.71
N CYS A 77 -0.20 -3.43 -1.99
CA CYS A 77 0.02 -3.34 -0.55
C CYS A 77 -0.78 -4.41 0.21
N VAL A 78 -2.05 -4.62 -0.15
CA VAL A 78 -2.88 -5.69 0.44
C VAL A 78 -2.27 -7.06 0.16
N GLN A 79 -1.81 -7.32 -1.06
CA GLN A 79 -1.12 -8.57 -1.41
C GLN A 79 0.15 -8.77 -0.55
N MET A 80 0.98 -7.74 -0.36
CA MET A 80 2.17 -7.81 0.51
C MET A 80 1.80 -8.19 1.94
N LEU A 81 0.76 -7.56 2.50
CA LEU A 81 0.28 -7.82 3.85
C LEU A 81 -0.31 -9.22 4.00
N MET A 82 -1.11 -9.69 3.03
CA MET A 82 -1.67 -11.05 3.07
C MET A 82 -0.58 -12.10 2.95
N ASN A 83 0.43 -11.88 2.10
CA ASN A 83 1.59 -12.76 2.01
C ASN A 83 2.41 -12.81 3.31
N TRP A 84 2.46 -11.71 4.03
CA TRP A 84 3.12 -11.63 5.34
C TRP A 84 2.33 -12.36 6.43
N ILE A 85 0.98 -12.20 6.44
CA ILE A 85 0.09 -12.81 7.42
C ILE A 85 0.04 -14.33 7.25
N ASP A 86 -0.12 -14.81 6.01
CA ASP A 86 -0.18 -16.23 5.68
C ASP A 86 0.63 -16.56 4.41
N PRO A 87 1.93 -16.80 4.57
CA PRO A 87 2.81 -17.07 3.42
C PRO A 87 2.50 -18.39 2.71
N TYR A 88 1.66 -19.24 3.27
CA TYR A 88 1.32 -20.55 2.69
C TYR A 88 -0.01 -20.55 1.92
N SER A 89 -0.87 -19.55 2.13
CA SER A 89 -2.17 -19.45 1.43
C SER A 89 -2.16 -18.44 0.28
N SER A 90 -1.07 -17.70 0.08
CA SER A 90 -0.99 -16.59 -0.85
C SER A 90 -0.68 -17.00 -2.30
N ASP A 91 -1.40 -17.99 -2.82
CA ASP A 91 -1.33 -18.35 -4.26
C ASP A 91 -2.10 -17.35 -5.16
N LEU A 92 -2.71 -16.32 -4.57
CA LEU A 92 -3.46 -15.31 -5.31
C LEU A 92 -2.50 -14.36 -6.05
N ASN A 93 -2.78 -14.15 -7.32
CA ASN A 93 -2.06 -13.15 -8.11
C ASN A 93 -2.67 -11.75 -7.90
N LEU A 94 -1.93 -10.70 -8.26
CA LEU A 94 -2.37 -9.32 -8.07
C LEU A 94 -3.74 -9.04 -8.74
N ALA A 95 -4.02 -9.62 -9.90
CA ALA A 95 -5.29 -9.40 -10.59
C ALA A 95 -6.51 -9.90 -9.78
N THR A 96 -6.35 -10.92 -8.95
CA THR A 96 -7.41 -11.36 -8.02
C THR A 96 -7.64 -10.31 -6.94
N TYR A 97 -6.59 -9.75 -6.36
CA TYR A 97 -6.72 -8.66 -5.39
C TYR A 97 -7.36 -7.41 -6.00
N GLU A 98 -7.00 -7.07 -7.25
CA GLU A 98 -7.64 -5.94 -7.95
C GLU A 98 -9.15 -6.16 -8.13
N GLU A 99 -9.56 -7.37 -8.52
CA GLU A 99 -10.97 -7.70 -8.69
C GLU A 99 -11.72 -7.65 -7.34
N GLU A 100 -11.19 -8.27 -6.30
CA GLU A 100 -11.84 -8.34 -4.98
C GLU A 100 -11.89 -6.97 -4.28
N LEU A 101 -10.87 -6.13 -4.49
CA LEU A 101 -10.80 -4.78 -3.94
C LEU A 101 -11.48 -3.72 -4.81
N GLY A 102 -12.00 -4.09 -6.00
CA GLY A 102 -12.60 -3.14 -6.94
C GLY A 102 -11.61 -2.10 -7.47
N THR A 103 -10.32 -2.43 -7.49
CA THR A 103 -9.25 -1.55 -7.96
C THR A 103 -9.42 -1.24 -9.46
N ASN A 104 -9.32 0.03 -9.84
CA ASN A 104 -9.45 0.46 -11.23
C ASN A 104 -8.68 1.76 -11.50
N GLU A 105 -8.53 2.13 -12.78
CA GLU A 105 -7.77 3.31 -13.22
C GLU A 105 -8.37 4.65 -12.78
N GLU A 106 -9.69 4.72 -12.50
CA GLU A 106 -10.35 5.96 -12.16
C GLU A 106 -10.26 6.31 -10.68
N THR A 107 -10.29 5.28 -9.81
CA THR A 107 -10.36 5.47 -8.36
C THR A 107 -9.19 4.88 -7.59
N GLY A 108 -8.28 4.16 -8.26
CA GLY A 108 -7.29 3.34 -7.57
C GLY A 108 -7.96 2.24 -6.75
N THR A 109 -7.50 2.01 -5.54
CA THR A 109 -8.09 1.06 -4.58
C THR A 109 -8.79 1.83 -3.46
N PRO A 110 -10.13 1.76 -3.36
CA PRO A 110 -10.87 2.47 -2.32
C PRO A 110 -10.51 1.99 -0.90
N ALA A 111 -10.38 2.93 0.03
CA ALA A 111 -10.01 2.63 1.42
C ALA A 111 -11.04 1.73 2.12
N GLU A 112 -12.32 1.94 1.85
CA GLU A 112 -13.41 1.16 2.42
C GLU A 112 -13.35 -0.30 1.96
N ASN A 113 -13.01 -0.53 0.69
CA ASN A 113 -12.89 -1.90 0.15
C ASN A 113 -11.69 -2.64 0.74
N ILE A 114 -10.61 -1.93 1.06
CA ILE A 114 -9.46 -2.52 1.78
C ILE A 114 -9.89 -2.97 3.18
N VAL A 115 -10.63 -2.13 3.91
CA VAL A 115 -11.14 -2.46 5.24
C VAL A 115 -12.07 -3.67 5.18
N GLU A 116 -13.06 -3.65 4.27
CA GLU A 116 -14.01 -4.75 4.07
C GLU A 116 -13.28 -6.06 3.73
N TYR A 117 -12.30 -5.99 2.83
CA TYR A 117 -11.48 -7.15 2.45
C TYR A 117 -10.77 -7.79 3.65
N PHE A 118 -10.12 -6.98 4.50
CA PHE A 118 -9.45 -7.49 5.69
C PHE A 118 -10.44 -8.07 6.70
N GLU A 119 -11.60 -7.43 6.92
CA GLU A 119 -12.64 -7.92 7.81
C GLU A 119 -13.24 -9.24 7.32
N GLU A 120 -13.52 -9.37 6.02
CA GLU A 120 -14.03 -10.61 5.41
C GLU A 120 -13.03 -11.77 5.49
N ASN A 121 -11.73 -11.46 5.46
CA ASN A 121 -10.66 -12.43 5.63
C ASN A 121 -10.24 -12.64 7.10
N GLU A 122 -11.04 -12.14 8.06
CA GLU A 122 -10.83 -12.29 9.50
C GLU A 122 -9.48 -11.70 9.99
N VAL A 123 -8.89 -10.75 9.24
CA VAL A 123 -7.66 -10.05 9.65
C VAL A 123 -7.99 -9.00 10.71
N LYS A 124 -7.23 -8.97 11.80
CA LYS A 124 -7.42 -7.97 12.85
C LYS A 124 -6.80 -6.64 12.43
N ILE A 125 -7.64 -5.65 12.22
CA ILE A 125 -7.24 -4.32 11.82
C ILE A 125 -7.78 -3.23 12.75
N SER A 126 -7.14 -2.05 12.68
CA SER A 126 -7.64 -0.82 13.24
C SER A 126 -7.50 0.31 12.22
N ALA A 127 -8.58 0.62 11.49
CA ALA A 127 -8.64 1.71 10.54
C ALA A 127 -9.03 3.01 11.27
N LYS A 128 -8.20 4.07 11.14
CA LYS A 128 -8.40 5.33 11.88
C LYS A 128 -7.83 6.50 11.08
N GLU A 129 -8.58 7.61 11.07
CA GLU A 129 -8.09 8.93 10.68
C GLU A 129 -7.42 9.65 11.86
N LYS A 130 -6.68 10.70 11.55
CA LYS A 130 -6.00 11.57 12.53
C LYS A 130 -5.09 10.81 13.48
N ARG A 131 -4.38 9.83 12.93
CA ARG A 131 -3.28 9.21 13.64
C ARG A 131 -2.16 10.22 13.85
N THR A 132 -1.42 10.07 14.91
CA THR A 132 -0.22 10.85 15.20
C THR A 132 1.03 10.04 14.90
N ILE A 133 2.18 10.70 14.85
CA ILE A 133 3.49 10.03 14.81
C ILE A 133 3.66 9.08 16.01
N ASP A 134 3.21 9.47 17.20
CA ASP A 134 3.25 8.60 18.39
C ASP A 134 2.36 7.35 18.23
N ASP A 135 1.18 7.48 17.60
CA ASP A 135 0.32 6.33 17.27
C ASP A 135 1.04 5.38 16.30
N LEU A 136 1.75 5.91 15.30
CA LEU A 136 2.49 5.14 14.31
C LEU A 136 3.67 4.40 14.95
N ILE A 137 4.50 5.08 15.72
CA ILE A 137 5.61 4.48 16.49
C ILE A 137 5.08 3.38 17.40
N SER A 138 4.00 3.68 18.15
CA SER A 138 3.40 2.71 19.06
C SER A 138 2.86 1.46 18.35
N ALA A 139 2.34 1.58 17.12
CA ALA A 139 1.95 0.42 16.32
C ALA A 139 3.19 -0.40 15.90
N LEU A 140 4.20 0.25 15.36
CA LEU A 140 5.44 -0.38 14.92
C LEU A 140 6.19 -1.08 16.06
N ASP A 141 6.23 -0.49 17.26
CA ASP A 141 6.80 -1.11 18.46
C ASP A 141 6.09 -2.41 18.87
N ARG A 142 4.82 -2.56 18.52
CA ARG A 142 4.06 -3.80 18.72
C ARG A 142 4.25 -4.83 17.62
N GLY A 143 5.04 -4.51 16.58
CA GLY A 143 5.17 -5.34 15.39
C GLY A 143 3.96 -5.21 14.44
N HIS A 144 3.21 -4.14 14.52
CA HIS A 144 2.02 -3.88 13.70
C HIS A 144 2.36 -2.90 12.57
N PRO A 145 2.47 -3.35 11.32
CA PRO A 145 2.64 -2.46 10.18
C PRO A 145 1.37 -1.63 9.96
N VAL A 146 1.54 -0.46 9.35
CA VAL A 146 0.44 0.46 9.07
C VAL A 146 0.34 0.72 7.57
N LEU A 147 -0.73 0.26 6.95
CA LEU A 147 -1.09 0.63 5.58
C LEU A 147 -1.67 2.03 5.60
N MET A 148 -1.11 2.94 4.81
CA MET A 148 -1.46 4.36 4.84
C MET A 148 -1.50 4.97 3.44
N CYS A 149 -2.34 5.99 3.26
CA CYS A 149 -2.40 6.78 2.04
C CYS A 149 -1.66 8.10 2.23
N ILE A 150 -0.88 8.45 1.25
CA ILE A 150 -0.01 9.63 1.25
C ILE A 150 -0.02 10.32 -0.12
N GLN A 151 0.46 11.56 -0.19
CA GLN A 151 0.83 12.17 -1.45
C GLN A 151 2.25 11.73 -1.84
N ALA A 152 2.40 11.03 -2.97
CA ALA A 152 3.67 10.37 -3.32
C ALA A 152 4.57 11.21 -4.22
N TRP A 153 3.98 11.87 -5.23
CA TRP A 153 4.74 12.59 -6.25
C TRP A 153 4.48 14.09 -6.20
N PRO A 154 5.49 14.93 -6.52
CA PRO A 154 5.26 16.35 -6.57
C PRO A 154 4.32 16.71 -7.73
N SER A 155 3.28 17.46 -7.43
CA SER A 155 2.29 17.93 -8.42
C SER A 155 2.82 19.04 -9.32
N SER A 156 3.87 19.77 -8.91
CA SER A 156 4.46 20.86 -9.68
C SER A 156 5.99 20.93 -9.58
N GLU A 157 6.64 21.55 -10.58
CA GLU A 157 8.09 21.79 -10.57
C GLU A 157 8.48 22.98 -9.67
N GLU A 158 7.54 23.88 -9.35
CA GLU A 158 7.76 25.09 -8.54
C GLU A 158 6.73 25.19 -7.42
N GLY A 159 7.19 25.40 -6.19
CA GLY A 159 6.36 25.71 -5.04
C GLY A 159 6.13 24.56 -4.07
N ASP A 160 4.93 24.45 -3.57
CA ASP A 160 4.53 23.36 -2.67
C ASP A 160 4.45 22.04 -3.46
N ARG A 161 5.40 21.18 -3.23
CA ARG A 161 5.68 20.01 -4.07
C ARG A 161 4.53 19.01 -4.12
N TYR A 162 3.66 18.99 -3.13
CA TYR A 162 2.61 17.99 -3.00
C TYR A 162 1.20 18.60 -2.96
N ASN A 163 1.10 19.91 -3.05
CA ASN A 163 -0.14 20.68 -2.93
C ASN A 163 -1.15 20.10 -1.92
N THR A 164 -0.69 19.99 -0.68
CA THR A 164 -1.51 19.48 0.44
C THR A 164 -2.25 20.61 1.16
N THR A 165 -2.04 21.87 0.80
CA THR A 165 -2.46 23.04 1.57
C THR A 165 -3.44 23.97 0.86
N ASP A 166 -3.59 23.88 -0.46
CA ASP A 166 -4.48 24.75 -1.25
C ASP A 166 -5.67 24.01 -1.86
N PRO A 167 -6.77 23.81 -1.12
CA PRO A 167 -7.97 23.18 -1.66
C PRO A 167 -8.68 24.03 -2.73
N GLY A 168 -8.25 25.28 -2.94
CA GLY A 168 -8.78 26.15 -4.01
C GLY A 168 -8.21 25.81 -5.39
N ASP A 169 -7.12 25.07 -5.48
CA ASP A 169 -6.55 24.60 -6.73
C ASP A 169 -6.92 23.12 -6.98
N ALA A 170 -8.14 22.92 -7.50
CA ALA A 170 -8.69 21.59 -7.73
C ALA A 170 -7.91 20.76 -8.78
N ASP A 171 -7.08 21.40 -9.61
CA ASP A 171 -6.31 20.70 -10.65
C ASP A 171 -5.05 20.03 -10.07
N THR A 172 -4.58 20.45 -8.91
CA THR A 172 -3.34 19.96 -8.29
C THR A 172 -3.51 19.51 -6.84
N TYR A 173 -4.60 19.91 -6.15
CA TYR A 173 -4.83 19.58 -4.75
C TYR A 173 -5.06 18.08 -4.55
N LEU A 174 -4.17 17.44 -3.78
CA LEU A 174 -4.24 16.02 -3.40
C LEU A 174 -4.44 15.04 -4.58
N THR A 175 -3.85 15.35 -5.75
CA THR A 175 -4.01 14.53 -6.98
C THR A 175 -3.05 13.36 -7.08
N GLU A 176 -2.05 13.28 -6.20
CA GLU A 176 -0.96 12.29 -6.25
C GLU A 176 -1.07 11.26 -5.12
N GLY A 177 -2.31 10.79 -4.89
CA GLY A 177 -2.62 9.79 -3.87
C GLY A 177 -1.91 8.46 -4.10
N HIS A 178 -1.41 7.85 -3.02
CA HIS A 178 -0.64 6.62 -3.09
C HIS A 178 -0.73 5.80 -1.81
N TRP A 179 -0.87 4.48 -1.95
CA TRP A 179 -0.85 3.55 -0.84
C TRP A 179 0.55 3.01 -0.61
N VAL A 180 1.00 3.05 0.65
CA VAL A 180 2.27 2.49 1.12
C VAL A 180 2.09 1.78 2.47
N ILE A 181 3.01 0.88 2.82
CA ILE A 181 3.02 0.22 4.13
C ILE A 181 4.18 0.79 4.94
N CYS A 182 3.91 1.46 6.06
CA CYS A 182 4.95 1.81 7.02
C CYS A 182 5.35 0.54 7.79
N VAL A 183 6.63 0.18 7.69
CA VAL A 183 7.18 -1.08 8.20
C VAL A 183 8.25 -0.89 9.28
N GLY A 184 8.63 0.34 9.57
CA GLY A 184 9.65 0.57 10.59
C GLY A 184 10.04 2.03 10.74
N TYR A 185 10.92 2.28 11.69
CA TYR A 185 11.46 3.61 11.93
C TYR A 185 12.88 3.56 12.50
N HIS A 186 13.54 4.70 12.46
CA HIS A 186 14.79 4.99 13.16
C HIS A 186 14.66 6.31 13.91
N ASP A 187 14.92 6.29 15.23
CA ASP A 187 14.96 7.48 16.09
C ASP A 187 16.28 8.23 15.88
N GLN A 188 16.18 9.42 15.35
CA GLN A 188 17.32 10.30 15.13
C GLN A 188 17.27 11.48 16.11
N LYS A 189 18.44 12.10 16.33
CA LYS A 189 18.55 13.24 17.25
C LYS A 189 17.55 14.38 17.00
N ASN A 190 17.04 14.53 15.77
CA ASN A 190 16.17 15.63 15.36
C ASN A 190 14.83 15.15 14.80
N GLY A 191 14.31 14.02 15.25
CA GLY A 191 13.07 13.42 14.79
C GLY A 191 13.27 12.02 14.24
N TYR A 192 12.24 11.46 13.64
CA TYR A 192 12.22 10.10 13.15
C TYR A 192 12.44 10.02 11.63
N VAL A 193 12.98 8.89 11.20
CA VAL A 193 12.93 8.44 9.80
C VAL A 193 12.09 7.19 9.76
N PHE A 194 11.07 7.17 8.90
CA PHE A 194 10.19 6.04 8.70
C PHE A 194 10.55 5.26 7.44
N TYR A 195 10.41 3.94 7.49
CA TYR A 195 10.66 3.03 6.39
C TYR A 195 9.35 2.48 5.83
N PHE A 196 9.29 2.35 4.51
CA PHE A 196 8.09 1.93 3.81
C PHE A 196 8.37 0.83 2.80
N ASN A 197 7.46 -0.13 2.71
CA ASN A 197 7.28 -0.88 1.50
C ASN A 197 6.40 -0.03 0.57
N ASP A 198 7.00 0.47 -0.49
CA ASP A 198 6.35 1.30 -1.50
C ASP A 198 6.29 0.53 -2.82
N PRO A 199 5.09 0.11 -3.27
CA PRO A 199 4.95 -0.72 -4.46
C PRO A 199 5.41 -0.03 -5.76
N ALA A 200 5.61 1.29 -5.75
CA ALA A 200 6.14 2.03 -6.89
C ALA A 200 7.68 2.08 -6.93
N CYS A 201 8.35 1.70 -5.86
CA CYS A 201 9.80 1.77 -5.72
C CYS A 201 10.52 0.45 -5.99
N VAL A 202 11.84 0.50 -6.14
CA VAL A 202 12.73 -0.66 -6.29
C VAL A 202 13.42 -0.93 -4.95
N GLY A 203 12.68 -1.37 -3.97
CA GLY A 203 13.15 -1.58 -2.61
C GLY A 203 12.46 -0.63 -1.64
N HIS A 204 12.88 -0.69 -0.37
CA HIS A 204 12.27 0.13 0.67
C HIS A 204 12.51 1.61 0.44
N CYS A 205 11.46 2.39 0.69
CA CYS A 205 11.54 3.85 0.70
C CYS A 205 11.65 4.37 2.13
N MET A 206 12.02 5.63 2.28
CA MET A 206 12.04 6.29 3.57
C MET A 206 11.60 7.74 3.48
N MET A 207 11.05 8.26 4.57
CA MET A 207 10.76 9.67 4.76
C MET A 207 11.19 10.11 6.15
N ASN A 208 11.64 11.36 6.29
CA ASN A 208 11.75 11.96 7.61
C ASN A 208 10.35 12.32 8.16
N GLU A 209 10.27 12.52 9.46
CA GLU A 209 9.03 12.84 10.16
C GLU A 209 8.28 14.03 9.55
N LYS A 210 9.00 15.12 9.26
CA LYS A 210 8.38 16.33 8.69
C LYS A 210 7.77 16.07 7.31
N ASP A 211 8.49 15.37 6.43
CA ASP A 211 7.98 15.03 5.10
C ASP A 211 6.77 14.09 5.18
N LEU A 212 6.74 13.21 6.17
CA LEU A 212 5.60 12.33 6.41
C LEU A 212 4.39 13.13 6.90
N GLU A 213 4.55 13.98 7.90
CA GLU A 213 3.48 14.86 8.39
C GLU A 213 2.89 15.72 7.27
N ASP A 214 3.73 16.31 6.43
CA ASP A 214 3.29 17.16 5.33
C ASP A 214 2.54 16.38 4.22
N ARG A 215 2.73 15.06 4.11
CA ARG A 215 2.24 14.22 3.01
C ARG A 215 1.21 13.17 3.42
N TRP A 216 0.95 12.99 4.72
CA TRP A 216 0.03 11.98 5.23
C TRP A 216 -1.43 12.44 5.13
N ILE A 217 -1.83 12.74 3.93
CA ILE A 217 -3.18 13.19 3.58
C ILE A 217 -3.50 12.72 2.16
N ASP A 218 -4.75 12.37 1.90
CA ASP A 218 -5.20 11.98 0.57
C ASP A 218 -6.68 12.33 0.37
N MET A 219 -7.15 12.22 -0.87
CA MET A 219 -8.54 12.45 -1.21
C MET A 219 -9.00 11.38 -2.22
N ASP A 220 -10.13 10.73 -1.94
CA ASP A 220 -10.70 9.79 -2.90
C ASP A 220 -11.40 10.49 -4.08
N ALA A 221 -11.79 9.71 -5.08
CA ALA A 221 -12.50 10.21 -6.25
C ALA A 221 -13.87 10.85 -5.92
N GLY A 222 -14.42 10.57 -4.75
CA GLY A 222 -15.66 11.18 -4.22
C GLY A 222 -15.43 12.52 -3.51
N GLY A 223 -14.17 12.92 -3.33
CA GLY A 223 -13.80 14.15 -2.62
C GLY A 223 -13.74 14.00 -1.09
N LYS A 224 -13.79 12.79 -0.56
CA LYS A 224 -13.57 12.53 0.86
C LYS A 224 -12.09 12.62 1.16
N ILE A 225 -11.74 13.44 2.14
CA ILE A 225 -10.36 13.63 2.60
C ILE A 225 -10.05 12.61 3.69
N TYR A 226 -8.90 11.98 3.57
CA TYR A 226 -8.29 11.05 4.51
C TYR A 226 -7.08 11.73 5.18
N ASP A 227 -7.33 12.40 6.29
CA ASP A 227 -6.32 13.13 7.04
C ASP A 227 -5.63 12.19 8.04
N HIS A 228 -4.33 11.93 7.85
CA HIS A 228 -3.54 10.99 8.66
C HIS A 228 -4.24 9.64 8.83
N TYR A 229 -4.76 9.12 7.72
CA TYR A 229 -5.46 7.83 7.70
C TYR A 229 -4.48 6.68 7.64
N GLY A 230 -4.71 5.67 8.48
CA GLY A 230 -3.93 4.45 8.47
C GLY A 230 -4.73 3.25 8.95
N ILE A 231 -4.46 2.09 8.35
CA ILE A 231 -4.99 0.78 8.71
C ILE A 231 -3.86 0.00 9.37
N GLU A 232 -3.89 -0.08 10.68
CA GLU A 232 -2.95 -0.88 11.48
C GLU A 232 -3.34 -2.35 11.40
N ILE A 233 -2.39 -3.21 11.07
CA ILE A 233 -2.58 -4.66 11.02
C ILE A 233 -2.06 -5.24 12.33
N SER A 234 -2.97 -5.77 13.16
CA SER A 234 -2.68 -6.24 14.52
C SER A 234 -2.73 -7.77 14.64
N GLU A 235 -2.26 -8.47 13.60
CA GLU A 235 -2.13 -9.92 13.62
C GLU A 235 -0.87 -10.36 14.34
N ASP A 236 -0.97 -11.46 15.08
CA ASP A 236 0.19 -12.15 15.67
C ASP A 236 0.81 -13.04 14.58
N VAL A 237 1.73 -12.47 13.79
CA VAL A 237 2.44 -13.22 12.74
C VAL A 237 3.65 -13.92 13.33
N GLU A 238 3.77 -15.23 13.09
CA GLU A 238 4.98 -15.97 13.43
C GLU A 238 6.11 -15.55 12.47
N VAL A 239 7.08 -14.81 12.99
CA VAL A 239 8.26 -14.41 12.22
C VAL A 239 9.15 -15.61 12.00
N TYR A 240 9.52 -15.87 10.75
CA TYR A 240 10.54 -16.87 10.43
C TYR A 240 11.87 -16.48 11.11
N ASP A 241 12.35 -17.34 12.00
CA ASP A 241 13.64 -17.18 12.66
C ASP A 241 14.70 -18.03 11.94
N PRO A 242 15.58 -17.42 11.12
CA PRO A 242 16.60 -18.15 10.39
C PRO A 242 17.64 -18.82 11.27
N ASP A 243 17.79 -18.37 12.52
CA ASP A 243 18.70 -18.93 13.52
C ASP A 243 17.99 -19.92 14.45
N GLY A 244 16.67 -20.01 14.36
CA GLY A 244 15.83 -20.90 15.14
C GLY A 244 16.02 -22.38 14.72
N VAL A 245 16.14 -23.24 15.73
CA VAL A 245 16.22 -24.69 15.52
C VAL A 245 15.03 -25.34 16.20
N PHE A 246 14.11 -25.89 15.41
CA PHE A 246 12.89 -26.50 15.90
C PHE A 246 12.93 -28.01 15.71
N TYR A 247 12.26 -28.74 16.60
CA TYR A 247 12.14 -30.18 16.48
C TYR A 247 11.10 -30.53 15.42
N LEU A 248 11.48 -31.34 14.43
CA LEU A 248 10.58 -31.86 13.43
C LEU A 248 9.76 -33.01 14.05
N GLU A 249 8.46 -32.83 14.21
CA GLU A 249 7.51 -33.84 14.71
C GLU A 249 7.07 -34.83 13.61
#